data_7fd4d67f0627c528d5572964947ea9dd
#
_entry.id   7fd4d67f0627c528d5572964947ea9dd
#
_cell.length_a   1.000
_cell.length_b   1.000
_cell.length_c   1.000
_cell.angle_alpha   90.00
_cell.angle_beta   90.00
_cell.angle_gamma   90.00
#
_symmetry.space_group_name_H-M   'P 1'
#
loop_
_entity.id
_entity.type
_entity.pdbx_description
1 polymer ?
#
loop_
_entity_poly.entity_id
_entity_poly.type
_entity_poly.pdbx_seq_one_letter_code
_entity_poly.pdbx_strand_id
1 'polypeptide(L)'
;TIVAGSLDTQTRQFRYVIGAQQPAPILITEGQARFLPGKGKPAGIFEDATWVVEEMTLPERFALVLLSDGVFDLVPDKEIVDKEQTLLKYLASSSVTIDKLKEVLFVDDIEDPQDDISVLLLTRGM
;
A
#
# COMPACT_ATOMS: atom_id res chain seq x y z
N THR A 1 7.59 -11.70 1.54
CA THR A 1 6.80 -10.73 0.76
C THR A 1 7.68 -9.57 0.32
N ILE A 2 7.46 -9.06 -0.88
CA ILE A 2 8.24 -7.95 -1.41
C ILE A 2 7.43 -7.16 -2.42
N VAL A 3 7.61 -5.83 -2.42
CA VAL A 3 7.31 -4.98 -3.56
C VAL A 3 8.62 -4.32 -3.97
N ALA A 4 8.99 -4.47 -5.22
CA ALA A 4 10.15 -3.80 -5.79
C ALA A 4 9.71 -2.96 -6.98
N GLY A 5 10.21 -1.74 -7.07
CA GLY A 5 9.80 -0.85 -8.13
C GLY A 5 10.79 0.25 -8.42
N SER A 6 10.57 0.92 -9.53
CA SER A 6 11.31 2.11 -9.90
C SER A 6 10.35 3.21 -10.34
N LEU A 7 10.65 4.43 -9.96
CA LEU A 7 9.88 5.61 -10.34
C LEU A 7 10.79 6.59 -11.06
N ASP A 8 10.43 6.94 -12.30
CA ASP A 8 11.05 8.06 -12.99
C ASP A 8 10.37 9.34 -12.51
N THR A 9 11.11 10.19 -11.80
CA THR A 9 10.55 11.41 -11.20
C THR A 9 10.23 12.50 -12.23
N GLN A 10 10.77 12.42 -13.43
CA GLN A 10 10.47 13.38 -14.51
C GLN A 10 9.22 13.00 -15.28
N THR A 11 9.11 11.71 -15.67
CA THR A 11 7.99 11.21 -16.46
C THR A 11 6.85 10.69 -15.60
N ARG A 12 7.09 10.42 -14.32
CA ARG A 12 6.19 9.77 -13.37
C ARG A 12 5.87 8.31 -13.75
N GLN A 13 6.68 7.71 -14.59
CA GLN A 13 6.52 6.30 -14.94
C GLN A 13 6.91 5.44 -13.76
N PHE A 14 5.97 4.63 -13.29
CA PHE A 14 6.16 3.69 -12.17
C PHE A 14 6.09 2.26 -12.68
N ARG A 15 7.14 1.49 -12.41
CA ARG A 15 7.24 0.07 -12.77
C ARG A 15 7.49 -0.71 -11.49
N TYR A 16 6.73 -1.77 -11.28
CA TYR A 16 6.84 -2.53 -10.04
C TYR A 16 6.48 -4.00 -10.23
N VAL A 17 6.94 -4.83 -9.30
CA VAL A 17 6.56 -6.23 -9.15
C VAL A 17 6.06 -6.46 -7.72
N ILE A 18 5.15 -7.42 -7.58
CA ILE A 18 4.61 -7.83 -6.28
C ILE A 18 4.96 -9.29 -6.05
N GLY A 19 5.62 -9.57 -4.92
CA GLY A 19 5.90 -10.94 -4.43
C GLY A 19 5.12 -11.22 -3.16
N ALA A 20 3.88 -11.68 -3.30
CA ALA A 20 2.97 -12.04 -2.20
C ALA A 20 2.72 -10.92 -1.19
N GLN A 21 2.81 -9.66 -1.60
CA GLN A 21 2.55 -8.52 -0.73
C GLN A 21 1.05 -8.34 -0.49
N GLN A 22 0.65 -8.28 0.78
CA GLN A 22 -0.69 -7.91 1.23
C GLN A 22 -0.60 -6.93 2.40
N PRO A 23 -1.33 -5.81 2.36
CA PRO A 23 -2.14 -5.36 1.22
C PRO A 23 -1.26 -4.97 0.01
N ALA A 24 -1.85 -4.98 -1.18
CA ALA A 24 -1.20 -4.44 -2.37
C ALA A 24 -0.87 -2.96 -2.18
N PRO A 25 0.08 -2.40 -2.95
CA PRO A 25 0.35 -0.96 -2.89
C PRO A 25 -0.92 -0.15 -3.11
N ILE A 26 -1.05 0.96 -2.40
CA ILE A 26 -2.23 1.82 -2.44
C ILE A 26 -1.84 3.15 -3.07
N LEU A 27 -2.60 3.56 -4.07
CA LEU A 27 -2.47 4.88 -4.70
C LEU A 27 -3.60 5.78 -4.20
N ILE A 28 -3.23 6.95 -3.69
CA ILE A 28 -4.17 7.97 -3.26
C ILE A 28 -3.99 9.20 -4.14
N THR A 29 -5.05 9.61 -4.80
CA THR A 29 -5.08 10.80 -5.63
C THR A 29 -6.50 11.35 -5.68
N GLU A 30 -6.64 12.66 -5.72
CA GLU A 30 -7.94 13.35 -5.80
C GLU A 30 -8.92 12.92 -4.69
N GLY A 31 -8.41 12.66 -3.49
CA GLY A 31 -9.22 12.26 -2.35
C GLY A 31 -9.70 10.81 -2.38
N GLN A 32 -9.22 10.01 -3.31
CA GLN A 32 -9.61 8.60 -3.47
C GLN A 32 -8.42 7.67 -3.30
N ALA A 33 -8.64 6.54 -2.68
CA ALA A 33 -7.63 5.50 -2.49
C ALA A 33 -8.03 4.23 -3.24
N ARG A 34 -7.07 3.60 -3.90
CA ARG A 34 -7.26 2.32 -4.58
C ARG A 34 -6.02 1.45 -4.50
N PHE A 35 -6.22 0.14 -4.52
CA PHE A 35 -5.11 -0.78 -4.66
C PHE A 35 -4.57 -0.79 -6.08
N LEU A 36 -3.26 -0.87 -6.21
CA LEU A 36 -2.63 -1.07 -7.52
C LEU A 36 -2.78 -2.52 -7.95
N PRO A 37 -2.89 -2.78 -9.27
CA PRO A 37 -3.00 -4.13 -9.79
C PRO A 37 -1.69 -4.89 -9.63
N GLY A 38 -1.79 -6.21 -9.68
CA GLY A 38 -0.65 -7.10 -9.66
C GLY A 38 -0.73 -8.10 -8.52
N LYS A 39 -0.11 -9.23 -8.75
CA LYS A 39 0.06 -10.32 -7.79
C LYS A 39 1.27 -11.14 -8.18
N GLY A 40 1.82 -11.87 -7.24
CA GLY A 40 2.94 -12.75 -7.52
C GLY A 40 3.23 -13.67 -6.36
N LYS A 41 3.98 -14.72 -6.64
CA LYS A 41 4.42 -15.69 -5.63
C LYS A 41 5.44 -15.05 -4.69
N PRO A 42 5.56 -15.57 -3.45
CA PRO A 42 6.61 -15.12 -2.54
C PRO A 42 8.00 -15.32 -3.16
N ALA A 43 8.89 -14.37 -2.92
CA ALA A 43 10.27 -14.47 -3.37
C ALA A 43 11.04 -15.51 -2.54
N GLY A 44 11.88 -16.30 -3.21
CA GLY A 44 12.81 -17.22 -2.56
C GLY A 44 12.22 -18.58 -2.16
N ILE A 45 10.97 -18.89 -2.50
CA ILE A 45 10.31 -20.15 -2.14
C ILE A 45 10.21 -21.12 -3.31
N PHE A 46 9.91 -20.62 -4.51
CA PHE A 46 9.71 -21.43 -5.70
C PHE A 46 10.84 -21.25 -6.70
N GLU A 47 11.41 -22.35 -7.21
CA GLU A 47 12.52 -22.30 -8.16
C GLU A 47 12.15 -21.66 -9.49
N ASP A 48 10.94 -21.92 -9.99
CA ASP A 48 10.47 -21.46 -11.29
C ASP A 48 9.56 -20.23 -11.21
N ALA A 49 9.62 -19.50 -10.10
CA ALA A 49 8.79 -18.31 -9.95
C ALA A 49 9.24 -17.19 -10.87
N THR A 50 8.30 -16.62 -11.58
CA THR A 50 8.48 -15.41 -12.38
C THR A 50 7.51 -14.35 -11.91
N TRP A 51 7.88 -13.08 -12.10
CA TRP A 51 7.05 -11.95 -11.69
C TRP A 51 6.74 -11.09 -12.90
N VAL A 52 5.48 -10.67 -12.98
CA VAL A 52 5.03 -9.77 -14.04
C VAL A 52 5.32 -8.34 -13.59
N VAL A 53 6.00 -7.58 -14.46
CA VAL A 53 6.23 -6.15 -14.24
C VAL A 53 4.94 -5.40 -14.59
N GLU A 54 4.38 -4.74 -13.61
CA GLU A 54 3.29 -3.80 -13.81
C GLU A 54 3.87 -2.41 -14.10
N GLU A 55 3.18 -1.64 -14.92
CA GLU A 55 3.67 -0.34 -15.36
C GLU A 55 2.52 0.65 -15.44
N MET A 56 2.73 1.86 -14.92
CA MET A 56 1.73 2.92 -14.98
C MET A 56 2.38 4.30 -14.90
N THR A 57 1.70 5.30 -15.40
CA THR A 57 2.08 6.70 -15.16
C THR A 57 1.32 7.23 -13.96
N LEU A 58 2.04 7.64 -12.93
CA LEU A 58 1.42 8.22 -11.75
C LEU A 58 0.88 9.62 -12.05
N PRO A 59 -0.22 10.06 -11.38
CA PRO A 59 -0.72 11.42 -11.53
C PRO A 59 0.31 12.47 -11.10
N GLU A 60 0.08 13.73 -11.42
CA GLU A 60 0.96 14.81 -10.97
C GLU A 60 1.01 14.95 -9.45
N ARG A 61 -0.14 14.72 -8.81
CA ARG A 61 -0.27 14.75 -7.34
C ARG A 61 -0.73 13.38 -6.88
N PHE A 62 0.07 12.76 -6.06
CA PHE A 62 -0.23 11.42 -5.58
C PHE A 62 0.42 11.13 -4.23
N ALA A 63 -0.13 10.16 -3.54
CA ALA A 63 0.52 9.45 -2.45
C ALA A 63 0.51 7.95 -2.79
N LEU A 64 1.66 7.32 -2.67
CA LEU A 64 1.82 5.88 -2.81
C LEU A 64 2.13 5.32 -1.43
N VAL A 65 1.30 4.42 -0.95
CA VAL A 65 1.40 3.84 0.40
C VAL A 65 1.64 2.35 0.29
N LEU A 66 2.70 1.89 0.95
CA LEU A 66 2.97 0.47 1.11
C LEU A 66 2.90 0.14 2.59
N LEU A 67 2.15 -0.89 2.92
CA LEU A 67 1.87 -1.30 4.29
C LEU A 67 2.22 -2.78 4.48
N SER A 68 2.73 -3.13 5.65
CA SER A 68 2.84 -4.54 6.03
C SER A 68 1.47 -5.09 6.41
N ASP A 69 1.33 -6.42 6.41
CA ASP A 69 0.07 -7.11 6.67
C ASP A 69 -0.46 -6.89 8.11
N GLY A 70 0.41 -6.52 9.04
CA GLY A 70 0.00 -6.15 10.40
C GLY A 70 -1.05 -5.05 10.44
N VAL A 71 -1.17 -4.23 9.39
CA VAL A 71 -2.19 -3.18 9.31
C VAL A 71 -3.62 -3.74 9.37
N PHE A 72 -3.84 -4.98 8.96
CA PHE A 72 -5.15 -5.61 9.01
C PHE A 72 -5.66 -5.83 10.44
N ASP A 73 -4.77 -5.87 11.43
CA ASP A 73 -5.17 -5.93 12.83
C ASP A 73 -5.79 -4.62 13.33
N LEU A 74 -5.57 -3.53 12.60
CA LEU A 74 -6.11 -2.21 12.94
C LEU A 74 -7.53 -1.98 12.46
N VAL A 75 -8.06 -2.85 11.60
CA VAL A 75 -9.42 -2.73 11.06
C VAL A 75 -10.33 -3.76 11.72
N PRO A 76 -11.58 -3.38 12.02
CA PRO A 76 -12.48 -4.23 12.82
C PRO A 76 -13.13 -5.37 12.05
N ASP A 77 -13.08 -5.34 10.74
CA ASP A 77 -13.73 -6.33 9.89
C ASP A 77 -13.11 -7.72 10.08
N LYS A 78 -13.87 -8.78 9.83
CA LYS A 78 -13.39 -10.16 9.98
C LYS A 78 -12.84 -10.74 8.69
N GLU A 79 -13.51 -10.45 7.57
CA GLU A 79 -13.12 -10.97 6.25
C GLU A 79 -12.07 -10.05 5.60
N ILE A 80 -11.10 -10.66 4.92
CA ILE A 80 -10.00 -9.90 4.31
C ILE A 80 -10.48 -8.89 3.27
N VAL A 81 -11.48 -9.23 2.47
CA VAL A 81 -12.04 -8.33 1.46
C VAL A 81 -12.66 -7.10 2.12
N ASP A 82 -13.35 -7.27 3.23
CA ASP A 82 -13.96 -6.17 3.99
C ASP A 82 -12.87 -5.31 4.65
N LYS A 83 -11.82 -5.93 5.19
CA LYS A 83 -10.67 -5.22 5.75
C LYS A 83 -10.00 -4.35 4.69
N GLU A 84 -9.82 -4.87 3.49
CA GLU A 84 -9.22 -4.11 2.39
C GLU A 84 -10.06 -2.88 2.04
N GLN A 85 -11.38 -3.03 1.93
CA GLN A 85 -12.27 -1.92 1.63
C GLN A 85 -12.30 -0.88 2.75
N THR A 86 -12.32 -1.31 4.01
CA THR A 86 -12.27 -0.42 5.16
C THR A 86 -10.95 0.35 5.20
N LEU A 87 -9.84 -0.32 4.90
CA LEU A 87 -8.53 0.31 4.83
C LEU A 87 -8.50 1.43 3.79
N LEU A 88 -9.05 1.20 2.61
CA LEU A 88 -9.14 2.22 1.57
C LEU A 88 -9.96 3.44 2.02
N LYS A 89 -11.05 3.21 2.75
CA LYS A 89 -11.86 4.30 3.31
C LYS A 89 -11.08 5.13 4.31
N TYR A 90 -10.28 4.49 5.16
CA TYR A 90 -9.46 5.19 6.15
C TYR A 90 -8.40 6.06 5.49
N LEU A 91 -7.83 5.60 4.38
CA LEU A 91 -6.71 6.27 3.72
C LEU A 91 -7.14 7.32 2.69
N ALA A 92 -8.39 7.30 2.24
CA ALA A 92 -8.89 8.26 1.26
C ALA A 92 -8.81 9.68 1.82
N SER A 93 -7.97 10.52 1.21
CA SER A 93 -7.77 11.90 1.64
C SER A 93 -7.19 12.73 0.51
N SER A 94 -7.49 14.02 0.50
CA SER A 94 -6.93 14.97 -0.46
C SER A 94 -5.52 15.43 -0.09
N SER A 95 -5.10 15.17 1.14
CA SER A 95 -3.76 15.51 1.62
C SER A 95 -3.25 14.37 2.50
N VAL A 96 -2.15 13.77 2.11
CA VAL A 96 -1.58 12.60 2.78
C VAL A 96 -0.17 12.93 3.29
N THR A 97 0.01 12.79 4.60
CA THR A 97 1.30 12.92 5.28
C THR A 97 1.48 11.74 6.21
N ILE A 98 2.70 11.48 6.64
CA ILE A 98 2.96 10.38 7.58
C ILE A 98 2.22 10.60 8.91
N ASP A 99 2.10 11.83 9.36
CA ASP A 99 1.38 12.14 10.60
C ASP A 99 -0.11 11.86 10.46
N LYS A 100 -0.72 12.21 9.33
CA LYS A 100 -2.12 11.88 9.04
C LYS A 100 -2.36 10.39 8.93
N LEU A 101 -1.44 9.64 8.32
CA LEU A 101 -1.53 8.19 8.28
C LEU A 101 -1.50 7.59 9.68
N LYS A 102 -0.64 8.10 10.55
CA LYS A 102 -0.60 7.68 11.95
C LYS A 102 -1.92 7.96 12.66
N GLU A 103 -2.48 9.14 12.49
CA GLU A 103 -3.75 9.52 13.10
C GLU A 103 -4.89 8.59 12.66
N VAL A 104 -4.94 8.26 11.37
CA VAL A 104 -6.01 7.43 10.81
C VAL A 104 -5.85 5.96 11.18
N LEU A 105 -4.62 5.43 11.17
CA LEU A 105 -4.36 4.01 11.40
C LEU A 105 -4.24 3.66 12.88
N PHE A 106 -3.77 4.58 13.73
CA PHE A 106 -3.47 4.33 15.14
C PHE A 106 -4.34 5.15 16.09
N VAL A 107 -5.58 5.48 15.68
CA VAL A 107 -6.53 6.26 16.48
C VAL A 107 -6.87 5.56 17.80
N ASP A 108 -6.99 4.25 17.78
CA ASP A 108 -7.18 3.45 18.98
C ASP A 108 -5.84 2.86 19.38
N ASP A 109 -5.35 3.21 20.58
CA ASP A 109 -4.16 2.61 21.16
C ASP A 109 -4.31 1.11 21.19
N ILE A 110 -3.78 0.45 20.17
CA ILE A 110 -3.66 -1.01 20.17
C ILE A 110 -2.43 -1.32 21.00
N GLU A 111 -2.67 -1.71 22.26
CA GLU A 111 -1.60 -1.95 23.22
C GLU A 111 -0.68 -3.10 22.81
N ASP A 112 -1.16 -4.05 21.99
CA ASP A 112 -0.37 -5.19 21.51
C ASP A 112 -0.79 -5.59 20.09
N PRO A 113 -0.27 -4.94 19.02
CA PRO A 113 -0.46 -5.50 17.68
C PRO A 113 0.20 -6.88 17.64
N GLN A 114 -0.52 -7.88 17.13
CA GLN A 114 0.00 -9.25 17.01
C GLN A 114 1.13 -9.36 15.99
N ASP A 115 1.31 -8.34 15.17
CA ASP A 115 2.34 -8.28 14.14
C ASP A 115 2.88 -6.86 14.03
N ASP A 116 4.13 -6.75 13.61
CA ASP A 116 4.75 -5.45 13.36
C ASP A 116 4.06 -4.73 12.20
N ILE A 117 3.96 -3.41 12.31
CA ILE A 117 3.35 -2.58 11.28
C ILE A 117 4.41 -1.65 10.72
N SER A 118 4.65 -1.79 9.42
CA SER A 118 5.56 -0.92 8.67
C SER A 118 4.78 -0.13 7.64
N VAL A 119 5.12 1.14 7.49
CA VAL A 119 4.49 2.05 6.53
C VAL A 119 5.58 2.74 5.72
N LEU A 120 5.47 2.66 4.41
CA LEU A 120 6.26 3.46 3.49
C LEU A 120 5.33 4.40 2.75
N LEU A 121 5.66 5.68 2.76
CA LEU A 121 4.90 6.71 2.07
C LEU A 121 5.78 7.47 1.09
N LEU A 122 5.36 7.51 -0.17
CA LEU A 122 5.96 8.32 -1.20
C LEU A 122 4.91 9.29 -1.73
N THR A 123 5.18 10.59 -1.65
CA THR A 123 4.21 11.61 -2.06
C THR A 123 4.80 12.59 -3.06
N ARG A 124 3.92 13.16 -3.87
CA ARG A 124 4.20 14.29 -4.71
C ARG A 124 3.00 15.24 -4.70
N GLY A 125 3.22 16.48 -4.27
CA GLY A 125 2.19 17.50 -4.28
C GLY A 125 1.05 17.30 -3.28
N MET A 126 1.26 16.51 -2.27
CA MET A 126 0.24 16.16 -1.28
C MET A 126 0.44 16.89 0.05
#